data_28015804d6f0c2cf5f78d6f0b199da10
#
_entry.id   28015804d6f0c2cf5f78d6f0b199da10
#
_cell.length_a   1.000
_cell.length_b   1.000
_cell.length_c   1.000
_cell.angle_alpha   90.00
_cell.angle_beta   90.00
_cell.angle_gamma   90.00
#
_symmetry.space_group_name_H-M   'P 1'
#
loop_
_entity.id
_entity.type
_entity.pdbx_description
1 polymer ?
#
loop_
_entity_poly.entity_id
_entity_poly.type
_entity_poly.pdbx_seq_one_letter_code
_entity_poly.pdbx_strand_id
1 'polypeptide(L)'
;MTAPILALRGVNKSFGPIDVLHDINLEVKAGEVLCLLGDNGAGKSTLIRILSGVHQPTTGRIEMDGAEVSFPTPRAAQEAGISTVHQFGGTFPLMSIGRSFFVGVEPTKGWGPFKRYDRRKANTIAVKAVQDMGITRITDGDRLVGGLSGGERQSLAIARAVHFGARVLILDEPTAALGVKQATHVLRI
;
A
#
# COMPACT_ATOMS: atom_id res chain seq x y z
N MET A 1 15.40 14.82 18.18
CA MET A 1 15.34 13.73 17.18
C MET A 1 13.89 13.33 17.07
N THR A 2 13.28 13.36 15.90
CA THR A 2 11.90 12.91 15.69
C THR A 2 11.84 11.40 15.88
N ALA A 3 10.88 10.91 16.67
CA ALA A 3 10.65 9.49 16.86
C ALA A 3 10.32 8.82 15.50
N PRO A 4 10.72 7.55 15.28
CA PRO A 4 10.38 6.83 14.06
C PRO A 4 8.87 6.60 14.00
N ILE A 5 8.28 6.73 12.79
CA ILE A 5 6.88 6.41 12.56
C ILE A 5 6.63 4.90 12.61
N LEU A 6 7.64 4.11 12.21
CA LEU A 6 7.63 2.65 12.22
C LEU A 6 9.00 2.17 12.70
N ALA A 7 9.04 1.21 13.61
CA ALA A 7 10.27 0.53 13.99
C ALA A 7 10.04 -0.98 14.16
N LEU A 8 11.08 -1.74 13.86
CA LEU A 8 11.20 -3.16 14.15
C LEU A 8 12.31 -3.34 15.18
N ARG A 9 12.06 -4.15 16.21
CA ARG A 9 13.02 -4.40 17.29
C ARG A 9 13.22 -5.89 17.47
N GLY A 10 14.39 -6.38 17.07
CA GLY A 10 14.76 -7.78 17.22
C GLY A 10 13.82 -8.77 16.55
N VAL A 11 13.26 -8.39 15.40
CA VAL A 11 12.24 -9.22 14.71
C VAL A 11 12.87 -10.44 14.09
N ASN A 12 12.37 -11.62 14.49
CA ASN A 12 12.74 -12.91 13.94
C ASN A 12 11.52 -13.57 13.29
N LYS A 13 11.74 -14.37 12.26
CA LYS A 13 10.70 -15.19 11.64
C LYS A 13 11.20 -16.54 11.23
N SER A 14 10.56 -17.60 11.79
CA SER A 14 10.79 -18.98 11.44
C SER A 14 9.54 -19.61 10.85
N PHE A 15 9.70 -20.52 9.93
CA PHE A 15 8.65 -21.39 9.38
C PHE A 15 9.06 -22.84 9.65
N GLY A 16 8.54 -23.41 10.75
CA GLY A 16 9.02 -24.70 11.26
C GLY A 16 10.51 -24.63 11.59
N PRO A 17 11.34 -25.51 11.02
CA PRO A 17 12.79 -25.53 11.30
C PRO A 17 13.58 -24.49 10.49
N ILE A 18 12.93 -23.72 9.61
CA ILE A 18 13.61 -22.78 8.70
C ILE A 18 13.50 -21.37 9.26
N ASP A 19 14.63 -20.81 9.64
CA ASP A 19 14.74 -19.42 10.05
C ASP A 19 14.96 -18.53 8.82
N VAL A 20 14.08 -17.53 8.65
CA VAL A 20 14.06 -16.66 7.47
C VAL A 20 14.48 -15.24 7.81
N LEU A 21 14.11 -14.74 8.98
CA LEU A 21 14.53 -13.42 9.47
C LEU A 21 15.22 -13.58 10.81
N HIS A 22 16.37 -12.92 10.97
CA HIS A 22 17.22 -12.97 12.15
C HIS A 22 17.49 -11.57 12.67
N ASP A 23 17.03 -11.28 13.88
CA ASP A 23 17.30 -10.03 14.61
C ASP A 23 17.16 -8.76 13.77
N ILE A 24 16.07 -8.65 13.04
CA ILE A 24 15.83 -7.49 12.18
C ILE A 24 15.51 -6.26 13.02
N ASN A 25 16.37 -5.26 12.91
CA ASN A 25 16.24 -3.95 13.50
C ASN A 25 16.16 -2.91 12.39
N LEU A 26 15.07 -2.12 12.35
CA LEU A 26 14.81 -1.16 11.28
C LEU A 26 14.01 0.00 11.84
N GLU A 27 14.29 1.22 11.38
CA GLU A 27 13.52 2.41 11.71
C GLU A 27 13.19 3.18 10.44
N VAL A 28 11.97 3.70 10.38
CA VAL A 28 11.50 4.59 9.31
C VAL A 28 10.96 5.85 9.94
N LYS A 29 11.45 7.02 9.53
CA LYS A 29 11.00 8.32 9.99
C LYS A 29 9.94 8.90 9.05
N ALA A 30 9.16 9.85 9.54
CA ALA A 30 8.22 10.57 8.68
C ALA A 30 8.97 11.30 7.55
N GLY A 31 8.49 11.15 6.31
CA GLY A 31 9.11 11.74 5.12
C GLY A 31 10.39 11.03 4.65
N GLU A 32 10.75 9.88 5.24
CA GLU A 32 11.89 9.09 4.84
C GLU A 32 11.51 8.05 3.78
N VAL A 33 12.40 7.85 2.81
CA VAL A 33 12.33 6.75 1.85
C VAL A 33 13.40 5.74 2.19
N LEU A 34 12.99 4.57 2.68
CA LEU A 34 13.87 3.47 3.01
C LEU A 34 13.86 2.41 1.90
N CYS A 35 15.03 2.11 1.34
CA CYS A 35 15.18 1.06 0.34
C CYS A 35 15.62 -0.25 1.00
N LEU A 36 14.81 -1.30 0.84
CA LEU A 36 15.14 -2.65 1.29
C LEU A 36 15.84 -3.42 0.17
N LEU A 37 17.15 -3.59 0.29
CA LEU A 37 17.99 -4.27 -0.71
C LEU A 37 18.44 -5.65 -0.19
N GLY A 38 18.70 -6.56 -1.11
CA GLY A 38 19.19 -7.91 -0.81
C GLY A 38 18.87 -8.89 -1.92
N ASP A 39 19.55 -10.03 -1.92
CA ASP A 39 19.40 -11.10 -2.91
C ASP A 39 18.02 -11.79 -2.85
N ASN A 40 17.73 -12.59 -3.87
CA ASN A 40 16.56 -13.46 -3.85
C ASN A 40 16.68 -14.46 -2.70
N GLY A 41 15.63 -14.58 -1.89
CA GLY A 41 15.66 -15.41 -0.69
C GLY A 41 16.13 -14.71 0.59
N ALA A 42 16.61 -13.47 0.53
CA ALA A 42 17.07 -12.72 1.72
C ALA A 42 15.97 -12.33 2.73
N GLY A 43 14.74 -12.82 2.58
CA GLY A 43 13.67 -12.56 3.51
C GLY A 43 12.86 -11.28 3.27
N LYS A 44 13.17 -10.48 2.23
CA LYS A 44 12.48 -9.19 1.94
C LYS A 44 10.95 -9.34 1.90
N SER A 45 10.47 -10.28 1.10
CA SER A 45 9.02 -10.52 0.98
C SER A 45 8.40 -11.03 2.29
N THR A 46 9.16 -11.75 3.11
CA THR A 46 8.70 -12.17 4.45
C THR A 46 8.55 -10.97 5.38
N LEU A 47 9.51 -10.05 5.36
CA LEU A 47 9.44 -8.82 6.11
C LEU A 47 8.23 -7.95 5.69
N ILE A 48 8.04 -7.77 4.38
CA ILE A 48 6.86 -7.08 3.83
C ILE A 48 5.56 -7.73 4.29
N ARG A 49 5.47 -9.07 4.27
CA ARG A 49 4.30 -9.81 4.75
C ARG A 49 4.05 -9.66 6.24
N ILE A 50 5.09 -9.49 7.04
CA ILE A 50 4.95 -9.19 8.48
C ILE A 50 4.38 -7.78 8.65
N LEU A 51 4.95 -6.78 8.00
CA LEU A 51 4.49 -5.39 8.08
C LEU A 51 3.07 -5.21 7.53
N SER A 52 2.70 -6.01 6.52
CA SER A 52 1.34 -6.01 5.95
C SER A 52 0.33 -6.86 6.73
N GLY A 53 0.72 -7.46 7.87
CA GLY A 53 -0.18 -8.26 8.70
C GLY A 53 -0.58 -9.63 8.12
N VAL A 54 0.13 -10.11 7.08
CA VAL A 54 -0.08 -11.46 6.52
C VAL A 54 0.60 -12.53 7.37
N HIS A 55 1.74 -12.19 7.97
CA HIS A 55 2.46 -13.05 8.91
C HIS A 55 2.70 -12.31 10.22
N GLN A 56 2.81 -13.08 11.32
CA GLN A 56 3.28 -12.55 12.58
C GLN A 56 4.77 -12.83 12.76
N PRO A 57 5.55 -11.97 13.41
CA PRO A 57 6.90 -12.31 13.83
C PRO A 57 6.88 -13.51 14.78
N THR A 58 7.95 -14.31 14.80
CA THR A 58 8.11 -15.38 15.78
C THR A 58 8.54 -14.81 17.13
N THR A 59 9.45 -13.83 17.11
CA THR A 59 9.89 -13.05 18.27
C THR A 59 10.23 -11.61 17.84
N GLY A 60 10.47 -10.74 18.81
CA GLY A 60 10.66 -9.31 18.56
C GLY A 60 9.33 -8.56 18.52
N ARG A 61 9.37 -7.27 18.22
CA ARG A 61 8.19 -6.39 18.21
C ARG A 61 8.22 -5.37 17.09
N ILE A 62 7.03 -4.90 16.76
CA ILE A 62 6.80 -3.78 15.84
C ILE A 62 6.31 -2.61 16.66
N GLU A 63 6.83 -1.43 16.37
CA GLU A 63 6.42 -0.19 17.03
C GLU A 63 5.92 0.81 15.98
N MET A 64 4.82 1.51 16.27
CA MET A 64 4.37 2.68 15.53
C MET A 64 4.28 3.87 16.47
N ASP A 65 4.90 4.99 16.08
CA ASP A 65 5.00 6.20 16.91
C ASP A 65 5.55 5.92 18.32
N GLY A 66 6.44 4.92 18.46
CA GLY A 66 7.03 4.50 19.72
C GLY A 66 6.15 3.58 20.58
N ALA A 67 4.95 3.25 20.15
CA ALA A 67 4.08 2.28 20.81
C ALA A 67 4.17 0.92 20.16
N GLU A 68 4.24 -0.15 20.96
CA GLU A 68 4.20 -1.52 20.44
C GLU A 68 2.84 -1.82 19.81
N VAL A 69 2.87 -2.39 18.62
CA VAL A 69 1.67 -2.75 17.84
C VAL A 69 1.78 -4.18 17.32
N SER A 70 0.63 -4.79 17.08
CA SER A 70 0.53 -6.09 16.42
C SER A 70 -0.48 -6.02 15.29
N PHE A 71 -0.17 -6.66 14.17
CA PHE A 71 -1.03 -6.70 12.98
C PHE A 71 -1.53 -8.12 12.73
N PRO A 72 -2.52 -8.62 13.50
CA PRO A 72 -3.02 -9.99 13.36
C PRO A 72 -3.65 -10.27 12.00
N THR A 73 -4.03 -9.23 11.28
CA THR A 73 -4.63 -9.31 9.94
C THR A 73 -4.14 -8.17 9.05
N PRO A 74 -4.21 -8.31 7.72
CA PRO A 74 -3.91 -7.20 6.80
C PRO A 74 -4.78 -5.97 7.03
N ARG A 75 -6.01 -6.16 7.46
CA ARG A 75 -6.92 -5.08 7.80
C ARG A 75 -6.41 -4.28 9.02
N ALA A 76 -5.90 -4.95 10.05
CA ALA A 76 -5.33 -4.28 11.22
C ALA A 76 -4.10 -3.42 10.83
N ALA A 77 -3.23 -3.92 9.95
CA ALA A 77 -2.11 -3.14 9.43
C ALA A 77 -2.59 -1.91 8.65
N GLN A 78 -3.62 -2.07 7.81
CA GLN A 78 -4.20 -0.96 7.06
C GLN A 78 -4.86 0.09 7.97
N GLU A 79 -5.59 -0.34 8.98
CA GLU A 79 -6.22 0.56 9.98
C GLU A 79 -5.16 1.32 10.81
N ALA A 80 -3.99 0.73 11.02
CA ALA A 80 -2.83 1.40 11.62
C ALA A 80 -2.11 2.36 10.66
N GLY A 81 -2.49 2.39 9.38
CA GLY A 81 -1.93 3.27 8.36
C GLY A 81 -0.78 2.65 7.54
N ILE A 82 -0.59 1.33 7.59
CA ILE A 82 0.36 0.65 6.70
C ILE A 82 -0.37 0.19 5.45
N SER A 83 0.08 0.61 4.28
CA SER A 83 -0.48 0.17 3.00
C SER A 83 0.61 -0.46 2.13
N THR A 84 0.33 -1.65 1.60
CA THR A 84 1.26 -2.37 0.73
C THR A 84 0.72 -2.41 -0.70
N VAL A 85 1.53 -1.96 -1.64
CA VAL A 85 1.27 -2.04 -3.07
C VAL A 85 2.18 -3.12 -3.66
N HIS A 86 1.60 -4.26 -3.98
CA HIS A 86 2.31 -5.38 -4.60
C HIS A 86 2.48 -5.17 -6.10
N GLN A 87 3.54 -5.73 -6.67
CA GLN A 87 3.87 -5.66 -8.10
C GLN A 87 2.73 -6.20 -9.00
N PHE A 88 2.10 -7.30 -8.60
CA PHE A 88 0.99 -7.96 -9.31
C PHE A 88 -0.19 -8.12 -8.37
N GLY A 89 -1.00 -7.08 -8.20
CA GLY A 89 -2.17 -7.20 -7.33
C GLY A 89 -2.79 -5.86 -6.94
N GLY A 90 -3.95 -5.94 -6.31
CA GLY A 90 -4.66 -4.76 -5.82
C GLY A 90 -5.45 -3.99 -6.87
N THR A 91 -5.39 -4.40 -8.14
CA THR A 91 -6.25 -3.85 -9.20
C THR A 91 -7.12 -4.93 -9.83
N PHE A 92 -8.33 -4.58 -10.19
CA PHE A 92 -9.32 -5.48 -10.80
C PHE A 92 -9.52 -5.11 -12.26
N PRO A 93 -8.93 -5.85 -13.23
CA PRO A 93 -8.90 -5.46 -14.64
C PRO A 93 -10.29 -5.23 -15.26
N LEU A 94 -11.30 -5.99 -14.81
CA LEU A 94 -12.67 -5.90 -15.31
C LEU A 94 -13.52 -4.83 -14.59
N MET A 95 -12.96 -4.14 -13.61
CA MET A 95 -13.64 -3.03 -12.94
C MET A 95 -13.24 -1.70 -13.56
N SER A 96 -14.15 -0.72 -13.46
CA SER A 96 -13.83 0.67 -13.77
C SER A 96 -12.84 1.24 -12.73
N ILE A 97 -12.09 2.27 -13.12
CA ILE A 97 -11.13 2.97 -12.24
C ILE A 97 -11.80 3.40 -10.94
N GLY A 98 -12.96 4.09 -11.02
CA GLY A 98 -13.68 4.54 -9.84
C GLY A 98 -14.14 3.40 -8.95
N ARG A 99 -14.57 2.28 -9.50
CA ARG A 99 -15.00 1.13 -8.72
C ARG A 99 -13.81 0.39 -8.09
N SER A 100 -12.73 0.19 -8.85
CA SER A 100 -11.50 -0.42 -8.34
C SER A 100 -10.85 0.39 -7.21
N PHE A 101 -10.90 1.72 -7.32
CA PHE A 101 -10.37 2.64 -6.31
C PHE A 101 -11.08 2.50 -4.96
N PHE A 102 -12.38 2.27 -4.95
CA PHE A 102 -13.22 2.20 -3.76
C PHE A 102 -13.62 0.79 -3.32
N VAL A 103 -13.02 -0.26 -3.88
CA VAL A 103 -13.34 -1.65 -3.45
C VAL A 103 -13.24 -1.79 -1.93
N GLY A 104 -14.34 -2.23 -1.30
CA GLY A 104 -14.45 -2.44 0.15
C GLY A 104 -14.80 -1.19 0.98
N VAL A 105 -14.83 0.00 0.36
CA VAL A 105 -15.17 1.29 1.00
C VAL A 105 -16.00 2.16 0.06
N GLU A 106 -16.93 1.56 -0.66
CA GLU A 106 -17.67 2.19 -1.74
C GLU A 106 -18.50 3.39 -1.26
N PRO A 107 -18.37 4.58 -1.89
CA PRO A 107 -19.22 5.72 -1.58
C PRO A 107 -20.66 5.41 -1.97
N THR A 108 -21.57 5.69 -1.07
CA THR A 108 -23.00 5.45 -1.27
C THR A 108 -23.78 6.76 -1.23
N LYS A 109 -24.91 6.81 -1.96
CA LYS A 109 -25.92 7.84 -1.89
C LYS A 109 -27.28 7.21 -1.59
N GLY A 110 -28.19 7.99 -1.00
CA GLY A 110 -29.49 7.52 -0.54
C GLY A 110 -29.53 7.27 0.96
N TRP A 111 -30.68 6.82 1.46
CA TRP A 111 -30.94 6.66 2.88
C TRP A 111 -31.50 5.27 3.19
N GLY A 112 -31.11 4.69 4.33
CA GLY A 112 -31.63 3.40 4.82
C GLY A 112 -31.41 2.26 3.81
N PRO A 113 -32.46 1.47 3.50
CA PRO A 113 -32.37 0.33 2.57
C PRO A 113 -32.22 0.74 1.11
N PHE A 114 -32.39 2.02 0.79
CA PHE A 114 -32.26 2.58 -0.57
C PHE A 114 -30.84 3.11 -0.86
N LYS A 115 -29.84 2.78 -0.06
CA LYS A 115 -28.45 3.11 -0.34
C LYS A 115 -27.99 2.47 -1.64
N ARG A 116 -27.41 3.28 -2.53
CA ARG A 116 -26.85 2.85 -3.82
C ARG A 116 -25.44 3.36 -3.95
N TYR A 117 -24.61 2.64 -4.68
CA TYR A 117 -23.27 3.09 -5.05
C TYR A 117 -23.31 4.45 -5.77
N ASP A 118 -22.50 5.41 -5.28
CA ASP A 118 -22.36 6.71 -5.92
C ASP A 118 -21.22 6.71 -6.94
N ARG A 119 -21.52 6.23 -8.14
CA ARG A 119 -20.59 6.14 -9.25
C ARG A 119 -19.94 7.48 -9.60
N ARG A 120 -20.73 8.58 -9.61
CA ARG A 120 -20.20 9.91 -9.96
C ARG A 120 -19.15 10.35 -8.96
N LYS A 121 -19.49 10.28 -7.67
CA LYS A 121 -18.56 10.63 -6.59
C LYS A 121 -17.30 9.78 -6.64
N ALA A 122 -17.42 8.47 -6.82
CA ALA A 122 -16.29 7.55 -6.92
C ALA A 122 -15.38 7.90 -8.11
N ASN A 123 -15.95 8.11 -9.29
CA ASN A 123 -15.19 8.46 -10.49
C ASN A 123 -14.45 9.79 -10.34
N THR A 124 -15.12 10.82 -9.84
CA THR A 124 -14.51 12.14 -9.64
C THR A 124 -13.33 12.08 -8.69
N ILE A 125 -13.48 11.39 -7.56
CA ILE A 125 -12.41 11.27 -6.56
C ILE A 125 -11.25 10.43 -7.11
N ALA A 126 -11.53 9.29 -7.73
CA ALA A 126 -10.50 8.40 -8.25
C ALA A 126 -9.67 9.07 -9.36
N VAL A 127 -10.34 9.74 -10.31
CA VAL A 127 -9.66 10.48 -11.37
C VAL A 127 -8.79 11.58 -10.79
N LYS A 128 -9.32 12.39 -9.86
CA LYS A 128 -8.55 13.45 -9.22
C LYS A 128 -7.33 12.89 -8.48
N ALA A 129 -7.49 11.84 -7.68
CA ALA A 129 -6.40 11.25 -6.93
C ALA A 129 -5.27 10.73 -7.84
N VAL A 130 -5.61 10.13 -8.99
CA VAL A 130 -4.62 9.66 -9.97
C VAL A 130 -3.96 10.84 -10.71
N GLN A 131 -4.70 11.91 -10.99
CA GLN A 131 -4.14 13.12 -11.61
C GLN A 131 -3.19 13.86 -10.65
N ASP A 132 -3.51 13.91 -9.37
CA ASP A 132 -2.64 14.45 -8.31
C ASP A 132 -1.31 13.66 -8.22
N MET A 133 -1.28 12.39 -8.66
CA MET A 133 -0.06 11.58 -8.83
C MET A 133 0.69 11.85 -10.16
N GLY A 134 0.32 12.89 -10.90
CA GLY A 134 0.99 13.30 -12.16
C GLY A 134 0.51 12.55 -13.40
N ILE A 135 -0.54 11.73 -13.34
CA ILE A 135 -1.11 11.01 -14.48
C ILE A 135 -2.34 11.75 -15.01
N THR A 136 -2.09 12.77 -15.79
CA THR A 136 -3.14 13.65 -16.34
C THR A 136 -3.97 13.04 -17.47
N ARG A 137 -3.51 11.93 -18.07
CA ARG A 137 -4.20 11.25 -19.19
C ARG A 137 -5.47 10.51 -18.79
N ILE A 138 -5.63 10.19 -17.51
CA ILE A 138 -6.80 9.53 -16.97
C ILE A 138 -7.82 10.63 -16.63
N THR A 139 -8.85 10.75 -17.46
CA THR A 139 -9.94 11.73 -17.30
C THR A 139 -11.31 11.09 -17.10
N ASP A 140 -11.41 9.79 -17.40
CA ASP A 140 -12.65 9.02 -17.28
C ASP A 140 -12.50 7.91 -16.23
N GLY A 141 -13.27 8.03 -15.13
CA GLY A 141 -13.32 7.04 -14.06
C GLY A 141 -14.08 5.76 -14.40
N ASP A 142 -14.83 5.74 -15.52
CA ASP A 142 -15.52 4.56 -16.03
C ASP A 142 -14.65 3.68 -16.92
N ARG A 143 -13.48 4.17 -17.35
CA ARG A 143 -12.49 3.37 -18.07
C ARG A 143 -12.10 2.14 -17.27
N LEU A 144 -12.00 0.98 -17.94
CA LEU A 144 -11.60 -0.27 -17.30
C LEU A 144 -10.12 -0.24 -16.92
N VAL A 145 -9.81 -0.74 -15.74
CA VAL A 145 -8.44 -0.86 -15.22
C VAL A 145 -7.56 -1.73 -16.12
N GLY A 146 -8.13 -2.76 -16.75
CA GLY A 146 -7.42 -3.61 -17.71
C GLY A 146 -6.83 -2.86 -18.91
N GLY A 147 -7.43 -1.73 -19.29
CA GLY A 147 -6.94 -0.85 -20.37
C GLY A 147 -5.83 0.13 -19.94
N LEU A 148 -5.40 0.11 -18.67
CA LEU A 148 -4.32 0.92 -18.17
C LEU A 148 -2.96 0.25 -18.42
N SER A 149 -1.92 1.04 -18.65
CA SER A 149 -0.54 0.57 -18.62
C SER A 149 -0.14 0.08 -17.22
N GLY A 150 0.96 -0.65 -17.11
CA GLY A 150 1.48 -1.11 -15.82
C GLY A 150 1.72 0.05 -14.84
N GLY A 151 2.35 1.14 -15.31
CA GLY A 151 2.59 2.33 -14.49
C GLY A 151 1.31 3.05 -14.07
N GLU A 152 0.30 3.14 -14.95
CA GLU A 152 -0.99 3.74 -14.60
C GLU A 152 -1.74 2.91 -13.54
N ARG A 153 -1.69 1.57 -13.65
CA ARG A 153 -2.27 0.68 -12.63
C ARG A 153 -1.57 0.83 -11.27
N GLN A 154 -0.25 0.90 -11.27
CA GLN A 154 0.51 1.09 -10.04
C GLN A 154 0.23 2.44 -9.41
N SER A 155 0.17 3.51 -10.20
CA SER A 155 -0.19 4.83 -9.70
C SER A 155 -1.62 4.89 -9.17
N LEU A 156 -2.56 4.16 -9.77
CA LEU A 156 -3.92 4.00 -9.24
C LEU A 156 -3.90 3.34 -7.85
N ALA A 157 -3.08 2.29 -7.66
CA ALA A 157 -2.96 1.61 -6.38
C ALA A 157 -2.30 2.50 -5.31
N ILE A 158 -1.28 3.26 -5.67
CA ILE A 158 -0.62 4.23 -4.78
C ILE A 158 -1.57 5.37 -4.42
N ALA A 159 -2.24 5.97 -5.42
CA ALA A 159 -3.22 7.03 -5.19
C ALA A 159 -4.34 6.58 -4.24
N ARG A 160 -4.79 5.33 -4.39
CA ARG A 160 -5.75 4.71 -3.48
C ARG A 160 -5.19 4.63 -2.05
N ALA A 161 -3.97 4.11 -1.87
CA ALA A 161 -3.34 3.98 -0.57
C ALA A 161 -3.21 5.34 0.14
N VAL A 162 -2.72 6.35 -0.56
CA VAL A 162 -2.59 7.73 -0.04
C VAL A 162 -3.96 8.32 0.31
N HIS A 163 -4.96 8.15 -0.57
CA HIS A 163 -6.31 8.67 -0.34
C HIS A 163 -6.97 8.10 0.91
N PHE A 164 -6.72 6.84 1.22
CA PHE A 164 -7.25 6.17 2.42
C PHE A 164 -6.34 6.29 3.64
N GLY A 165 -5.39 7.22 3.62
CA GLY A 165 -4.65 7.62 4.81
C GLY A 165 -3.45 6.73 5.14
N ALA A 166 -2.79 6.16 4.13
CA ALA A 166 -1.53 5.47 4.35
C ALA A 166 -0.49 6.43 4.97
N ARG A 167 0.05 6.04 6.11
CA ARG A 167 1.14 6.73 6.82
C ARG A 167 2.50 6.12 6.49
N VAL A 168 2.51 4.81 6.24
CA VAL A 168 3.64 4.04 5.75
C VAL A 168 3.20 3.33 4.48
N LEU A 169 3.89 3.61 3.37
CA LEU A 169 3.63 2.99 2.08
C LEU A 169 4.75 2.01 1.76
N ILE A 170 4.41 0.74 1.62
CA ILE A 170 5.33 -0.31 1.22
C ILE A 170 5.11 -0.58 -0.27
N LEU A 171 6.17 -0.40 -1.06
CA LEU A 171 6.15 -0.68 -2.49
C LEU A 171 7.03 -1.90 -2.77
N ASP A 172 6.42 -2.95 -3.29
CA ASP A 172 7.12 -4.18 -3.67
C ASP A 172 7.52 -4.07 -5.16
N GLU A 173 8.83 -3.93 -5.42
CA GLU A 173 9.42 -3.74 -6.75
C GLU A 173 8.78 -2.60 -7.60
N PRO A 174 8.72 -1.37 -7.10
CA PRO A 174 7.97 -0.28 -7.75
C PRO A 174 8.51 0.12 -9.12
N THR A 175 9.77 -0.15 -9.40
CA THR A 175 10.45 0.32 -10.62
C THR A 175 10.18 -0.56 -11.84
N ALA A 176 9.72 -1.79 -11.67
CA ALA A 176 9.45 -2.71 -12.78
C ALA A 176 8.33 -2.21 -13.73
N ALA A 177 7.45 -1.31 -13.25
CA ALA A 177 6.30 -0.82 -14.02
C ALA A 177 6.22 0.71 -14.13
N LEU A 178 7.03 1.47 -13.39
CA LEU A 178 7.01 2.94 -13.40
C LEU A 178 8.11 3.50 -14.32
N GLY A 179 7.75 4.45 -15.17
CA GLY A 179 8.73 5.28 -15.86
C GLY A 179 9.47 6.21 -14.87
N VAL A 180 10.68 6.66 -15.25
CA VAL A 180 11.55 7.50 -14.38
C VAL A 180 10.83 8.72 -13.80
N LYS A 181 9.98 9.40 -14.59
CA LYS A 181 9.20 10.56 -14.13
C LYS A 181 8.17 10.22 -13.06
N GLN A 182 7.52 9.07 -13.19
CA GLN A 182 6.50 8.59 -12.24
C GLN A 182 7.16 8.11 -10.94
N ALA A 183 8.28 7.40 -11.04
CA ALA A 183 9.06 7.00 -9.87
C ALA A 183 9.51 8.22 -9.05
N THR A 184 10.02 9.26 -9.71
CA THR A 184 10.44 10.51 -9.04
C THR A 184 9.26 11.21 -8.34
N HIS A 185 8.06 11.16 -8.91
CA HIS A 185 6.88 11.79 -8.31
C HIS A 185 6.42 11.02 -7.06
N VAL A 186 6.38 9.69 -7.15
CA VAL A 186 6.04 8.81 -6.01
C VAL A 186 7.01 8.98 -4.83
N LEU A 187 8.29 9.20 -5.11
CA LEU A 187 9.32 9.41 -4.07
C LEU A 187 9.27 10.81 -3.43
N ARG A 188 8.40 11.71 -3.90
CA ARG A 188 8.23 13.08 -3.35
C ARG A 188 6.95 13.24 -2.52
N ILE A 189 6.14 12.20 -2.40
CA ILE A 189 4.93 12.17 -1.59
C ILE A 189 5.27 11.73 -0.17
#